data_6fa5dfe4e01488387bf165c0b32c9cf5
#
_entry.id   6fa5dfe4e01488387bf165c0b32c9cf5
#
_cell.length_a   1.000
_cell.length_b   1.000
_cell.length_c   1.000
_cell.angle_alpha   90.00
_cell.angle_beta   90.00
_cell.angle_gamma   90.00
#
_symmetry.space_group_name_H-M   'P 1'
#
loop_
_entity.id
_entity.type
_entity.pdbx_description
1 polymer ?
#
loop_
_entity_poly.entity_id
_entity_poly.type
_entity_poly.pdbx_seq_one_letter_code
_entity_poly.pdbx_strand_id
1 'polypeptide(L)'
;MMLLLSCNALAQEKWMVKGYVKGMAIMQTIGEDGEMALENVVHNRFDVNWFISDKLTFTGGLRNRIIIGNNVSLIPGYADYVSRDNGYVDLSWVWAENTSWIGLSQLDRFMLDYTTGNLQITIGRQRINWGQTFVWNPNDLFNTYSYFDFDYEEKPGSDAVRLQYYIGQSSKLELSTSLNSASEITSVMLYRFNTKGYDIQFLGGVYTESDYVLGGGFSGSIAGGGFSGEMTYYHPMDKDDGGGKVTATIHYDYTFKSSLNVQFETLYNGFGADNFSSGLGDLLFQDLSPKNLFPTKLAIFGSGGYDVSPLFRVMLAGMYGPEGNFMYVGPTLTYSISDAMELAGIGQYYSMDEVEDQNGNPLVSSGTAIFVRFKWSF
;
A
#
# COMPACT_ATOMS: atom_id res chain seq x y z
N MET A 1 -56.32 18.99 -16.63
CA MET A 1 -54.91 18.54 -16.89
C MET A 1 -54.07 19.07 -15.75
N MET A 2 -53.91 18.26 -14.72
CA MET A 2 -53.31 18.64 -13.42
C MET A 2 -51.84 18.22 -13.46
N LEU A 3 -50.95 19.18 -13.57
CA LEU A 3 -49.49 18.97 -13.51
C LEU A 3 -49.11 18.65 -12.05
N LEU A 4 -48.83 17.36 -11.78
CA LEU A 4 -48.15 16.93 -10.57
C LEU A 4 -46.68 17.29 -10.69
N LEU A 5 -46.31 18.42 -10.09
CA LEU A 5 -44.91 18.75 -9.77
C LEU A 5 -44.48 17.78 -8.67
N SER A 6 -43.80 16.70 -9.05
CA SER A 6 -43.03 15.90 -8.09
C SER A 6 -41.81 16.71 -7.64
N CYS A 7 -41.89 17.38 -6.51
CA CYS A 7 -40.73 17.82 -5.75
C CYS A 7 -39.98 16.54 -5.31
N ASN A 8 -38.98 16.14 -6.06
CA ASN A 8 -37.91 15.30 -5.52
C ASN A 8 -37.14 16.12 -4.49
N ALA A 9 -37.59 16.08 -3.24
CA ALA A 9 -36.73 16.42 -2.12
C ALA A 9 -35.53 15.44 -2.22
N LEU A 10 -34.35 15.94 -2.60
CA LEU A 10 -33.09 15.25 -2.46
C LEU A 10 -32.86 15.09 -0.96
N ALA A 11 -33.50 14.08 -0.36
CA ALA A 11 -33.14 13.63 0.96
C ALA A 11 -31.69 13.12 0.84
N GLN A 12 -30.76 13.82 1.45
CA GLN A 12 -29.38 13.40 1.52
C GLN A 12 -29.38 12.02 2.19
N GLU A 13 -28.98 11.00 1.45
CA GLU A 13 -28.95 9.64 1.98
C GLU A 13 -28.04 9.61 3.20
N LYS A 14 -28.59 9.19 4.35
CA LYS A 14 -27.84 9.13 5.61
C LYS A 14 -26.78 8.03 5.63
N TRP A 15 -26.87 7.11 4.68
CA TRP A 15 -26.01 5.94 4.58
C TRP A 15 -25.54 5.77 3.14
N MET A 16 -24.28 5.47 2.98
CA MET A 16 -23.69 5.00 1.73
C MET A 16 -23.03 3.66 2.02
N VAL A 17 -23.42 2.63 1.28
CA VAL A 17 -22.80 1.30 1.37
C VAL A 17 -22.27 0.96 -0.01
N LYS A 18 -21.02 0.53 -0.06
CA LYS A 18 -20.37 0.02 -1.27
C LYS A 18 -19.50 -1.16 -0.90
N GLY A 19 -19.11 -1.94 -1.88
CA GLY A 19 -18.26 -3.08 -1.61
C GLY A 19 -17.92 -3.87 -2.86
N TYR A 20 -17.26 -4.99 -2.63
CA TYR A 20 -16.95 -5.93 -3.70
C TYR A 20 -16.82 -7.36 -3.16
N VAL A 21 -16.88 -8.29 -4.08
CA VAL A 21 -16.49 -9.68 -3.89
C VAL A 21 -15.41 -10.00 -4.93
N LYS A 22 -14.30 -10.58 -4.49
CA LYS A 22 -13.23 -11.09 -5.35
C LYS A 22 -13.05 -12.59 -5.13
N GLY A 23 -12.81 -13.31 -6.21
CA GLY A 23 -12.22 -14.65 -6.19
C GLY A 23 -10.84 -14.59 -6.83
N MET A 24 -9.85 -15.18 -6.20
CA MET A 24 -8.48 -15.24 -6.72
C MET A 24 -7.93 -16.65 -6.59
N ALA A 25 -7.44 -17.20 -7.70
CA ALA A 25 -6.67 -18.43 -7.73
C ALA A 25 -5.19 -18.06 -7.86
N ILE A 26 -4.36 -18.64 -7.00
CA ILE A 26 -2.92 -18.39 -6.91
C ILE A 26 -2.19 -19.71 -7.11
N MET A 27 -1.20 -19.71 -7.98
CA MET A 27 -0.22 -20.78 -8.15
C MET A 27 1.17 -20.18 -8.00
N GLN A 28 1.94 -20.65 -7.04
CA GLN A 28 3.28 -20.13 -6.76
C GLN A 28 4.26 -21.22 -6.40
N THR A 29 5.54 -20.97 -6.63
CA THR A 29 6.64 -21.82 -6.13
C THR A 29 7.06 -21.32 -4.76
N ILE A 30 7.23 -22.25 -3.80
CA ILE A 30 7.64 -21.95 -2.42
C ILE A 30 8.88 -22.77 -2.09
N GLY A 31 9.81 -22.15 -1.34
CA GLY A 31 11.02 -22.79 -0.85
C GLY A 31 12.06 -23.06 -1.92
N GLU A 32 13.25 -23.50 -1.47
CA GLU A 32 14.41 -23.79 -2.32
C GLU A 32 14.15 -24.99 -3.27
N ASP A 33 13.32 -25.93 -2.83
CA ASP A 33 12.96 -27.14 -3.61
C ASP A 33 11.91 -26.84 -4.71
N GLY A 34 11.39 -25.61 -4.77
CA GLY A 34 10.40 -25.19 -5.77
C GLY A 34 9.06 -25.91 -5.61
N GLU A 35 8.66 -26.24 -4.39
CA GLU A 35 7.34 -26.83 -4.15
C GLU A 35 6.22 -25.94 -4.67
N MET A 36 5.26 -26.55 -5.34
CA MET A 36 4.13 -25.84 -5.91
C MET A 36 3.03 -25.65 -4.87
N ALA A 37 2.74 -24.42 -4.55
CA ALA A 37 1.62 -24.05 -3.70
C ALA A 37 0.44 -23.58 -4.54
N LEU A 38 -0.74 -24.06 -4.17
CA LEU A 38 -2.01 -23.67 -4.76
C LEU A 38 -2.88 -23.06 -3.67
N GLU A 39 -3.39 -21.87 -3.93
CA GLU A 39 -4.26 -21.17 -3.02
C GLU A 39 -5.45 -20.55 -3.75
N ASN A 40 -6.60 -20.57 -3.12
CA ASN A 40 -7.78 -19.85 -3.57
C ASN A 40 -8.24 -18.91 -2.46
N VAL A 41 -8.44 -17.66 -2.79
CA VAL A 41 -8.93 -16.64 -1.85
C VAL A 41 -10.27 -16.14 -2.32
N VAL A 42 -11.26 -16.22 -1.45
CA VAL A 42 -12.52 -15.46 -1.59
C VAL A 42 -12.42 -14.28 -0.65
N HIS A 43 -12.48 -13.10 -1.20
CA HIS A 43 -12.35 -11.83 -0.49
C HIS A 43 -13.62 -11.00 -0.70
N ASN A 44 -14.23 -10.59 0.39
CA ASN A 44 -15.38 -9.72 0.38
C ASN A 44 -15.09 -8.48 1.22
N ARG A 45 -15.56 -7.32 0.73
CA ARG A 45 -15.43 -6.05 1.43
C ARG A 45 -16.75 -5.32 1.48
N PHE A 46 -17.03 -4.71 2.63
CA PHE A 46 -18.10 -3.74 2.85
C PHE A 46 -17.53 -2.45 3.40
N ASP A 47 -17.80 -1.35 2.73
CA ASP A 47 -17.53 0.00 3.21
C ASP A 47 -18.87 0.70 3.51
N VAL A 48 -18.97 1.27 4.70
CA VAL A 48 -20.15 1.98 5.17
C VAL A 48 -19.77 3.38 5.59
N ASN A 49 -20.42 4.38 5.01
CA ASN A 49 -20.36 5.76 5.51
C ASN A 49 -21.73 6.12 6.08
N TRP A 50 -21.75 6.56 7.32
CA TRP A 50 -22.92 7.05 8.01
C TRP A 50 -22.78 8.54 8.28
N PHE A 51 -23.57 9.34 7.56
CA PHE A 51 -23.63 10.79 7.72
C PHE A 51 -24.55 11.13 8.90
N ILE A 52 -23.96 11.16 10.10
CA ILE A 52 -24.68 11.38 11.37
C ILE A 52 -25.25 12.79 11.40
N SER A 53 -24.47 13.76 10.88
CA SER A 53 -24.87 15.15 10.67
C SER A 53 -24.05 15.76 9.55
N ASP A 54 -24.33 17.01 9.17
CA ASP A 54 -23.54 17.77 8.17
C ASP A 54 -22.05 17.94 8.55
N LYS A 55 -21.72 17.69 9.82
CA LYS A 55 -20.36 17.86 10.35
C LYS A 55 -19.71 16.57 10.82
N LEU A 56 -20.49 15.51 11.00
CA LEU A 56 -20.01 14.28 11.63
C LEU A 56 -20.35 13.07 10.74
N THR A 57 -19.32 12.36 10.34
CA THR A 57 -19.43 11.13 9.55
C THR A 57 -18.72 9.99 10.27
N PHE A 58 -19.36 8.83 10.33
CA PHE A 58 -18.72 7.58 10.70
C PHE A 58 -18.37 6.81 9.42
N THR A 59 -17.17 6.24 9.36
CA THR A 59 -16.73 5.33 8.30
C THR A 59 -16.29 4.00 8.89
N GLY A 60 -16.85 2.91 8.38
CA GLY A 60 -16.47 1.54 8.69
C GLY A 60 -16.09 0.78 7.43
N GLY A 61 -15.04 -0.03 7.48
CA GLY A 61 -14.60 -0.91 6.39
C GLY A 61 -14.28 -2.30 6.94
N LEU A 62 -15.11 -3.27 6.57
CA LEU A 62 -14.97 -4.67 6.97
C LEU A 62 -14.49 -5.50 5.79
N ARG A 63 -13.38 -6.20 5.97
CA ARG A 63 -12.80 -7.15 5.03
C ARG A 63 -12.95 -8.57 5.56
N ASN A 64 -13.53 -9.47 4.77
CA ASN A 64 -13.63 -10.88 5.09
C ASN A 64 -12.84 -11.67 4.05
N ARG A 65 -12.08 -12.68 4.49
CA ARG A 65 -11.32 -13.56 3.61
C ARG A 65 -11.55 -15.02 4.00
N ILE A 66 -11.70 -15.87 2.99
CA ILE A 66 -11.61 -17.32 3.11
C ILE A 66 -10.45 -17.73 2.23
N ILE A 67 -9.42 -18.29 2.83
CA ILE A 67 -8.19 -18.75 2.18
C ILE A 67 -8.21 -20.27 2.21
N ILE A 68 -8.10 -20.91 1.05
CA ILE A 68 -8.15 -22.37 0.89
C ILE A 68 -6.96 -22.78 0.05
N GLY A 69 -6.10 -23.64 0.58
CA GLY A 69 -4.93 -24.12 -0.17
C GLY A 69 -3.92 -24.85 0.71
N ASN A 70 -2.87 -25.35 0.05
CA ASN A 70 -1.79 -26.03 0.75
C ASN A 70 -0.80 -25.07 1.44
N ASN A 71 -0.80 -23.77 1.12
CA ASN A 71 -0.05 -22.74 1.86
C ASN A 71 -0.33 -22.77 3.37
N VAL A 72 -1.60 -23.02 3.74
CA VAL A 72 -2.02 -23.11 5.15
C VAL A 72 -1.25 -24.18 5.92
N SER A 73 -0.89 -25.30 5.27
CA SER A 73 -0.11 -26.37 5.88
C SER A 73 1.40 -26.31 5.63
N LEU A 74 1.81 -25.67 4.53
CA LEU A 74 3.22 -25.58 4.14
C LEU A 74 3.96 -24.46 4.90
N ILE A 75 3.25 -23.38 5.24
CA ILE A 75 3.86 -22.21 5.91
C ILE A 75 3.50 -22.24 7.39
N PRO A 76 4.46 -22.51 8.30
CA PRO A 76 4.20 -22.46 9.74
C PRO A 76 3.72 -21.09 10.20
N GLY A 77 2.65 -21.04 11.00
CA GLY A 77 2.10 -19.78 11.50
C GLY A 77 1.38 -18.92 10.44
N TYR A 78 0.94 -19.54 9.32
CA TYR A 78 0.30 -18.82 8.23
C TYR A 78 -0.97 -18.08 8.66
N ALA A 79 -1.75 -18.65 9.61
CA ALA A 79 -2.93 -18.00 10.15
C ALA A 79 -2.58 -16.68 10.89
N ASP A 80 -1.55 -16.69 11.72
CA ASP A 80 -1.06 -15.52 12.44
C ASP A 80 -0.52 -14.46 11.47
N TYR A 81 0.18 -14.90 10.42
CA TYR A 81 0.71 -14.01 9.40
C TYR A 81 -0.41 -13.27 8.65
N VAL A 82 -1.42 -14.00 8.12
CA VAL A 82 -2.49 -13.39 7.32
C VAL A 82 -3.50 -12.60 8.16
N SER A 83 -3.59 -12.84 9.47
CA SER A 83 -4.48 -12.12 10.39
C SER A 83 -3.79 -10.99 11.14
N ARG A 84 -2.47 -10.79 10.96
CA ARG A 84 -1.71 -9.78 11.70
C ARG A 84 -2.35 -8.40 11.58
N ASP A 85 -2.51 -7.74 12.71
CA ASP A 85 -2.97 -6.36 12.83
C ASP A 85 -1.88 -5.52 13.49
N ASN A 86 -1.37 -4.53 12.76
CA ASN A 86 -0.32 -3.64 13.24
C ASN A 86 -0.88 -2.41 14.00
N GLY A 87 -2.21 -2.31 14.15
CA GLY A 87 -2.84 -1.25 14.93
C GLY A 87 -2.73 -1.49 16.44
N TYR A 88 -2.95 -0.46 17.23
CA TYR A 88 -2.98 -0.52 18.70
C TYR A 88 -4.10 -1.42 19.23
N VAL A 89 -5.26 -1.35 18.61
CA VAL A 89 -6.38 -2.24 18.89
C VAL A 89 -6.38 -3.35 17.85
N ASP A 90 -6.28 -4.59 18.27
CA ASP A 90 -6.45 -5.71 17.34
C ASP A 90 -7.91 -5.74 16.85
N LEU A 91 -8.13 -5.43 15.58
CA LEU A 91 -9.42 -5.44 14.89
C LEU A 91 -9.48 -6.54 13.83
N SER A 92 -8.66 -7.58 13.99
CA SER A 92 -8.67 -8.79 13.18
C SER A 92 -9.11 -9.98 14.03
N TRP A 93 -9.78 -10.95 13.41
CA TRP A 93 -10.13 -12.20 14.09
C TRP A 93 -10.21 -13.37 13.10
N VAL A 94 -9.59 -14.46 13.48
CA VAL A 94 -9.71 -15.76 12.81
C VAL A 94 -10.92 -16.47 13.41
N TRP A 95 -11.98 -16.66 12.61
CA TRP A 95 -13.22 -17.29 13.05
C TRP A 95 -13.29 -18.79 12.68
N ALA A 96 -12.38 -19.24 11.82
CA ALA A 96 -12.23 -20.65 11.48
C ALA A 96 -10.81 -20.93 10.98
N GLU A 97 -10.23 -22.02 11.42
CA GLU A 97 -8.90 -22.50 11.01
C GLU A 97 -8.90 -24.01 10.90
N ASN A 98 -8.28 -24.52 9.85
CA ASN A 98 -8.06 -25.93 9.61
C ASN A 98 -6.72 -26.11 8.85
N THR A 99 -6.28 -27.34 8.65
CA THR A 99 -5.02 -27.66 7.94
C THR A 99 -4.97 -27.19 6.48
N SER A 100 -6.10 -26.90 5.87
CA SER A 100 -6.20 -26.52 4.45
C SER A 100 -6.98 -25.24 4.17
N TRP A 101 -7.52 -24.58 5.20
CA TRP A 101 -8.25 -23.34 5.01
C TRP A 101 -8.34 -22.51 6.27
N ILE A 102 -8.45 -21.18 6.08
CA ILE A 102 -8.58 -20.17 7.13
C ILE A 102 -9.71 -19.23 6.75
N GLY A 103 -10.56 -18.90 7.72
CA GLY A 103 -11.57 -17.85 7.62
C GLY A 103 -11.25 -16.73 8.60
N LEU A 104 -11.14 -15.49 8.08
CA LEU A 104 -10.79 -14.33 8.89
C LEU A 104 -11.54 -13.08 8.46
N SER A 105 -11.71 -12.17 9.40
CA SER A 105 -12.30 -10.86 9.19
C SER A 105 -11.42 -9.79 9.83
N GLN A 106 -11.41 -8.59 9.23
CA GLN A 106 -10.61 -7.47 9.69
C GLN A 106 -11.32 -6.14 9.43
N LEU A 107 -11.36 -5.27 10.44
CA LEU A 107 -11.78 -3.88 10.29
C LEU A 107 -10.55 -3.02 10.01
N ASP A 108 -10.38 -2.59 8.77
CA ASP A 108 -9.28 -1.73 8.35
C ASP A 108 -9.65 -0.24 8.29
N ARG A 109 -10.94 0.06 8.45
CA ARG A 109 -11.48 1.41 8.67
C ARG A 109 -12.50 1.36 9.79
N PHE A 110 -12.31 2.21 10.78
CA PHE A 110 -13.24 2.38 11.90
C PHE A 110 -12.99 3.75 12.52
N MET A 111 -13.60 4.79 11.94
CA MET A 111 -13.25 6.17 12.28
C MET A 111 -14.46 7.08 12.34
N LEU A 112 -14.33 8.13 13.14
CA LEU A 112 -15.22 9.30 13.18
C LEU A 112 -14.48 10.49 12.60
N ASP A 113 -15.14 11.19 11.68
CA ASP A 113 -14.67 12.41 11.05
C ASP A 113 -15.59 13.57 11.41
N TYR A 114 -15.02 14.61 12.03
CA TYR A 114 -15.72 15.84 12.39
C TYR A 114 -15.14 17.01 11.63
N THR A 115 -15.98 17.68 10.83
CA THR A 115 -15.57 18.85 10.01
C THR A 115 -16.33 20.09 10.44
N THR A 116 -15.61 21.19 10.71
CA THR A 116 -16.21 22.49 11.03
C THR A 116 -15.35 23.64 10.49
N GLY A 117 -15.91 24.42 9.56
CA GLY A 117 -15.15 25.44 8.85
C GLY A 117 -13.94 24.85 8.15
N ASN A 118 -12.75 25.33 8.49
CA ASN A 118 -11.49 24.86 7.90
C ASN A 118 -10.82 23.73 8.71
N LEU A 119 -11.43 23.30 9.81
CA LEU A 119 -10.87 22.27 10.68
C LEU A 119 -11.57 20.94 10.44
N GLN A 120 -10.78 19.87 10.24
CA GLN A 120 -11.22 18.48 10.21
C GLN A 120 -10.46 17.71 11.28
N ILE A 121 -11.19 16.89 12.03
CA ILE A 121 -10.66 16.01 13.08
C ILE A 121 -11.13 14.61 12.78
N THR A 122 -10.19 13.67 12.61
CA THR A 122 -10.51 12.26 12.39
C THR A 122 -9.91 11.42 13.52
N ILE A 123 -10.69 10.55 14.12
CA ILE A 123 -10.27 9.68 15.24
C ILE A 123 -10.65 8.24 14.94
N GLY A 124 -9.72 7.31 15.16
CA GLY A 124 -9.90 5.87 14.98
C GLY A 124 -9.00 5.30 13.90
N ARG A 125 -9.32 4.08 13.42
CA ARG A 125 -8.56 3.40 12.38
C ARG A 125 -8.81 4.04 11.04
N GLN A 126 -7.79 4.70 10.51
CA GLN A 126 -7.85 5.49 9.28
C GLN A 126 -6.58 5.31 8.44
N ARG A 127 -6.68 5.51 7.14
CA ARG A 127 -5.49 5.62 6.31
C ARG A 127 -4.97 7.06 6.31
N ILE A 128 -3.71 7.21 6.69
CA ILE A 128 -2.96 8.47 6.57
C ILE A 128 -1.93 8.25 5.48
N ASN A 129 -2.07 8.93 4.35
CA ASN A 129 -1.17 8.80 3.21
C ASN A 129 -0.56 10.16 2.87
N TRP A 130 0.75 10.27 3.03
CA TRP A 130 1.54 11.45 2.70
C TRP A 130 2.50 11.23 1.53
N GLY A 131 2.52 10.01 1.00
CA GLY A 131 3.31 9.69 -0.18
C GLY A 131 2.89 10.47 -1.42
N GLN A 132 3.85 10.83 -2.24
CA GLN A 132 3.69 11.55 -3.50
C GLN A 132 4.28 10.78 -4.70
N THR A 133 4.99 9.69 -4.44
CA THR A 133 5.57 8.79 -5.43
C THR A 133 4.71 7.53 -5.62
N PHE A 134 5.07 6.65 -6.53
CA PHE A 134 4.18 5.56 -6.95
C PHE A 134 4.47 4.23 -6.22
N VAL A 135 5.73 3.76 -6.23
CA VAL A 135 6.13 2.47 -5.66
C VAL A 135 6.58 2.62 -4.22
N TRP A 136 7.55 3.48 -3.99
CA TRP A 136 8.16 3.68 -2.69
C TRP A 136 7.81 5.06 -2.16
N ASN A 137 7.31 5.11 -0.93
CA ASN A 137 6.81 6.35 -0.33
C ASN A 137 7.53 6.65 1.00
N PRO A 138 8.74 7.26 0.97
CA PRO A 138 9.48 7.64 2.17
C PRO A 138 8.71 8.49 3.17
N ASN A 139 7.77 9.31 2.71
CA ASN A 139 6.96 10.20 3.54
C ASN A 139 5.68 9.52 4.09
N ASP A 140 5.36 8.28 3.69
CA ASP A 140 4.19 7.56 4.20
C ASP A 140 4.52 6.83 5.52
N LEU A 141 4.69 7.63 6.59
CA LEU A 141 5.16 7.18 7.91
C LEU A 141 4.15 6.34 8.68
N PHE A 142 2.86 6.39 8.31
CA PHE A 142 1.79 5.76 9.06
C PHE A 142 1.29 4.46 8.42
N ASN A 143 1.30 4.37 7.09
CA ASN A 143 0.64 3.30 6.35
C ASN A 143 1.48 2.78 5.18
N THR A 144 2.74 2.47 5.44
CA THR A 144 3.64 1.87 4.44
C THR A 144 3.05 0.57 3.91
N TYR A 145 3.18 0.35 2.61
CA TYR A 145 2.66 -0.84 1.94
C TYR A 145 3.62 -1.35 0.87
N SER A 146 3.47 -2.64 0.50
CA SER A 146 4.25 -3.25 -0.57
C SER A 146 3.60 -3.04 -1.94
N TYR A 147 4.42 -2.75 -2.94
CA TYR A 147 4.01 -2.85 -4.34
C TYR A 147 3.58 -4.28 -4.71
N PHE A 148 4.16 -5.28 -4.07
CA PHE A 148 3.86 -6.69 -4.33
C PHE A 148 2.51 -7.14 -3.76
N ASP A 149 1.95 -6.43 -2.77
CA ASP A 149 0.59 -6.66 -2.28
C ASP A 149 -0.44 -5.88 -3.11
N PHE A 150 -0.63 -6.33 -4.36
CA PHE A 150 -1.57 -5.75 -5.30
C PHE A 150 -3.03 -6.09 -5.00
N ASP A 151 -3.30 -7.10 -4.17
CA ASP A 151 -4.68 -7.53 -3.85
C ASP A 151 -5.34 -6.68 -2.77
N TYR A 152 -4.55 -5.99 -1.95
CA TYR A 152 -5.06 -5.09 -0.91
C TYR A 152 -5.16 -3.64 -1.40
N GLU A 153 -6.17 -3.36 -2.20
CA GLU A 153 -6.38 -2.04 -2.85
C GLU A 153 -6.52 -0.88 -1.85
N GLU A 154 -7.20 -1.12 -0.72
CA GLU A 154 -7.50 -0.10 0.28
C GLU A 154 -6.33 0.25 1.18
N LYS A 155 -5.33 -0.62 1.23
CA LYS A 155 -4.16 -0.51 2.11
C LYS A 155 -4.52 -0.48 3.61
N PRO A 156 -3.64 -0.89 4.52
CA PRO A 156 -3.94 -0.91 5.96
C PRO A 156 -4.22 0.48 6.52
N GLY A 157 -4.89 0.54 7.65
CA GLY A 157 -5.13 1.75 8.44
C GLY A 157 -4.28 1.78 9.71
N SER A 158 -4.11 2.97 10.30
CA SER A 158 -3.47 3.19 11.61
C SER A 158 -4.50 3.69 12.61
N ASP A 159 -4.35 3.28 13.88
CA ASP A 159 -5.14 3.80 14.98
C ASP A 159 -4.59 5.18 15.38
N ALA A 160 -5.29 6.23 14.99
CA ALA A 160 -4.76 7.59 15.03
C ALA A 160 -5.79 8.65 15.38
N VAL A 161 -5.26 9.77 15.88
CA VAL A 161 -5.93 11.08 15.90
C VAL A 161 -5.25 11.96 14.86
N ARG A 162 -6.03 12.53 13.96
CA ARG A 162 -5.59 13.37 12.87
C ARG A 162 -6.32 14.71 12.90
N LEU A 163 -5.56 15.79 12.91
CA LEU A 163 -6.05 17.16 12.87
C LEU A 163 -5.59 17.79 11.56
N GLN A 164 -6.53 18.29 10.75
CA GLN A 164 -6.22 18.97 9.49
C GLN A 164 -6.82 20.37 9.51
N TYR A 165 -6.01 21.37 9.23
CA TYR A 165 -6.45 22.75 9.08
C TYR A 165 -6.16 23.24 7.66
N TYR A 166 -7.21 23.54 6.93
CA TYR A 166 -7.13 24.01 5.54
C TYR A 166 -6.89 25.52 5.49
N ILE A 167 -5.80 25.93 4.83
CA ILE A 167 -5.39 27.32 4.67
C ILE A 167 -5.66 27.71 3.22
N GLY A 168 -6.81 28.36 2.99
CA GLY A 168 -7.26 28.65 1.62
C GLY A 168 -7.62 27.39 0.84
N GLN A 169 -7.37 27.39 -0.48
CA GLN A 169 -7.83 26.32 -1.38
C GLN A 169 -6.79 25.19 -1.61
N SER A 170 -5.50 25.47 -1.40
CA SER A 170 -4.42 24.56 -1.81
C SER A 170 -3.40 24.26 -0.72
N SER A 171 -3.54 24.86 0.46
CA SER A 171 -2.59 24.67 1.55
C SER A 171 -3.27 24.03 2.75
N LYS A 172 -2.56 23.13 3.44
CA LYS A 172 -3.04 22.53 4.69
C LYS A 172 -1.89 22.32 5.69
N LEU A 173 -2.23 22.47 6.95
CA LEU A 173 -1.45 22.02 8.08
C LEU A 173 -2.12 20.77 8.65
N GLU A 174 -1.35 19.73 8.93
CA GLU A 174 -1.86 18.48 9.44
C GLU A 174 -0.97 17.98 10.59
N LEU A 175 -1.58 17.53 11.68
CA LEU A 175 -0.93 16.84 12.78
C LEU A 175 -1.57 15.47 12.90
N SER A 176 -0.77 14.42 12.82
CA SER A 176 -1.22 13.04 12.97
C SER A 176 -0.42 12.36 14.06
N THR A 177 -1.13 11.70 14.96
CA THR A 177 -0.53 10.90 16.04
C THR A 177 -1.18 9.53 16.05
N SER A 178 -0.38 8.47 15.95
CA SER A 178 -0.83 7.07 15.97
C SER A 178 -0.11 6.26 17.04
N LEU A 179 -0.76 5.16 17.43
CA LEU A 179 -0.19 4.08 18.23
C LEU A 179 -0.19 2.81 17.37
N ASN A 180 0.88 2.02 17.47
CA ASN A 180 0.97 0.71 16.85
C ASN A 180 0.72 -0.43 17.87
N SER A 181 0.77 -1.68 17.42
CA SER A 181 0.57 -2.88 18.27
C SER A 181 1.63 -3.03 19.37
N ALA A 182 2.81 -2.45 19.20
CA ALA A 182 3.85 -2.40 20.25
C ALA A 182 3.65 -1.24 21.25
N SER A 183 2.56 -0.47 21.12
CA SER A 183 2.28 0.75 21.90
C SER A 183 3.27 1.89 21.65
N GLU A 184 3.97 1.88 20.52
CA GLU A 184 4.88 2.96 20.14
C GLU A 184 4.12 4.09 19.46
N ILE A 185 4.53 5.33 19.76
CA ILE A 185 3.89 6.54 19.24
C ILE A 185 4.64 7.02 17.99
N THR A 186 3.89 7.28 16.92
CA THR A 186 4.33 8.11 15.81
C THR A 186 3.52 9.41 15.82
N SER A 187 4.19 10.56 15.94
CA SER A 187 3.55 11.88 15.98
C SER A 187 4.29 12.85 15.07
N VAL A 188 3.66 13.23 13.97
CA VAL A 188 4.29 14.01 12.92
C VAL A 188 3.35 15.11 12.43
N MET A 189 3.92 16.29 12.19
CA MET A 189 3.25 17.42 11.57
C MET A 189 3.65 17.55 10.11
N LEU A 190 2.70 17.84 9.23
CA LEU A 190 2.89 18.07 7.81
C LEU A 190 2.32 19.43 7.42
N TYR A 191 3.09 20.20 6.64
CA TYR A 191 2.61 21.37 5.93
C TYR A 191 2.71 21.12 4.43
N ARG A 192 1.58 21.29 3.72
CA ARG A 192 1.49 21.15 2.26
C ARG A 192 0.94 22.41 1.65
N PHE A 193 1.51 22.85 0.53
CA PHE A 193 1.06 24.01 -0.23
C PHE A 193 1.36 23.85 -1.72
N ASN A 194 0.61 24.56 -2.56
CA ASN A 194 0.87 24.59 -4.00
C ASN A 194 1.59 25.89 -4.38
N THR A 195 2.61 25.77 -5.21
CA THR A 195 3.29 26.91 -5.82
C THR A 195 3.73 26.59 -7.24
N LYS A 196 3.40 27.49 -8.18
CA LYS A 196 3.78 27.34 -9.61
C LYS A 196 3.41 25.99 -10.24
N GLY A 197 2.30 25.39 -9.82
CA GLY A 197 1.83 24.10 -10.31
C GLY A 197 2.50 22.87 -9.68
N TYR A 198 3.29 23.07 -8.63
CA TYR A 198 3.85 21.99 -7.82
C TYR A 198 3.22 21.98 -6.43
N ASP A 199 2.79 20.81 -5.98
CA ASP A 199 2.46 20.55 -4.59
C ASP A 199 3.75 20.25 -3.83
N ILE A 200 4.06 21.10 -2.87
CA ILE A 200 5.25 20.97 -2.02
C ILE A 200 4.79 20.56 -0.62
N GLN A 201 5.50 19.66 0.01
CA GLN A 201 5.25 19.28 1.40
C GLN A 201 6.53 19.24 2.22
N PHE A 202 6.38 19.57 3.51
CA PHE A 202 7.39 19.39 4.55
C PHE A 202 6.74 18.68 5.71
N LEU A 203 7.47 17.78 6.34
CA LEU A 203 7.01 17.05 7.53
C LEU A 203 8.12 16.97 8.57
N GLY A 204 7.74 16.83 9.84
CA GLY A 204 8.69 16.65 10.92
C GLY A 204 8.00 16.22 12.20
N GLY A 205 8.68 15.43 13.01
CA GLY A 205 8.15 14.89 14.25
C GLY A 205 8.94 13.70 14.79
N VAL A 206 8.23 12.78 15.39
CA VAL A 206 8.77 11.56 16.02
C VAL A 206 8.14 10.34 15.35
N TYR A 207 8.96 9.38 15.02
CA TYR A 207 8.57 8.09 14.44
C TYR A 207 8.86 6.95 15.43
N THR A 208 7.83 6.20 15.81
CA THR A 208 7.89 5.04 16.73
C THR A 208 8.69 5.25 18.02
N GLU A 209 8.69 6.51 18.53
CA GLU A 209 9.46 6.90 19.73
C GLU A 209 10.96 6.58 19.66
N SER A 210 11.45 6.17 18.50
CA SER A 210 12.87 5.79 18.27
C SER A 210 13.63 6.82 17.49
N ASP A 211 12.95 7.61 16.62
CA ASP A 211 13.62 8.55 15.73
C ASP A 211 12.94 9.92 15.69
N TYR A 212 13.74 10.97 15.62
CA TYR A 212 13.29 12.24 15.07
C TYR A 212 13.27 12.14 13.54
N VAL A 213 12.19 12.60 12.93
CA VAL A 213 12.04 12.59 11.47
C VAL A 213 11.89 13.98 10.91
N LEU A 214 12.53 14.21 9.76
CA LEU A 214 12.36 15.41 8.95
C LEU A 214 12.24 14.97 7.49
N GLY A 215 11.19 15.37 6.81
CA GLY A 215 10.96 14.97 5.43
C GLY A 215 10.37 16.08 4.60
N GLY A 216 10.32 15.82 3.31
CA GLY A 216 9.72 16.71 2.33
C GLY A 216 9.47 16.00 1.01
N GLY A 217 8.69 16.64 0.15
CA GLY A 217 8.40 16.09 -1.15
C GLY A 217 7.77 17.15 -2.06
N PHE A 218 7.71 16.79 -3.32
CA PHE A 218 7.07 17.60 -4.35
C PHE A 218 6.36 16.70 -5.36
N SER A 219 5.29 17.22 -5.95
CA SER A 219 4.58 16.59 -7.06
C SER A 219 4.11 17.67 -8.03
N GLY A 220 4.35 17.47 -9.31
CA GLY A 220 3.98 18.42 -10.36
C GLY A 220 4.17 17.80 -11.73
N SER A 221 4.44 18.62 -12.73
CA SER A 221 4.68 18.13 -14.09
C SER A 221 5.89 18.81 -14.72
N ILE A 222 6.65 18.02 -15.51
CA ILE A 222 7.77 18.48 -16.33
C ILE A 222 7.72 17.80 -17.70
N ALA A 223 7.99 18.55 -18.76
CA ALA A 223 8.02 18.02 -20.14
C ALA A 223 6.75 17.26 -20.55
N GLY A 224 5.60 17.60 -19.98
CA GLY A 224 4.30 16.96 -20.28
C GLY A 224 4.02 15.67 -19.51
N GLY A 225 4.93 15.23 -18.66
CA GLY A 225 4.77 14.08 -17.79
C GLY A 225 4.61 14.48 -16.31
N GLY A 226 4.16 13.54 -15.49
CA GLY A 226 4.16 13.67 -14.03
C GLY A 226 5.59 13.58 -13.50
N PHE A 227 5.93 14.41 -12.53
CA PHE A 227 7.24 14.42 -11.89
C PHE A 227 7.08 14.66 -10.39
N SER A 228 7.53 13.71 -9.60
CA SER A 228 7.44 13.78 -8.14
C SER A 228 8.70 13.23 -7.48
N GLY A 229 8.89 13.59 -6.23
CA GLY A 229 9.97 13.06 -5.42
C GLY A 229 9.73 13.35 -3.96
N GLU A 230 10.27 12.50 -3.11
CA GLU A 230 10.16 12.64 -1.66
C GLU A 230 11.39 12.10 -0.96
N MET A 231 11.62 12.62 0.24
CA MET A 231 12.74 12.23 1.07
C MET A 231 12.34 12.32 2.54
N THR A 232 12.79 11.36 3.34
CA THR A 232 12.72 11.40 4.81
C THR A 232 14.09 11.08 5.42
N TYR A 233 14.51 11.93 6.33
CA TYR A 233 15.68 11.76 7.17
C TYR A 233 15.23 11.29 8.55
N TYR A 234 15.87 10.25 9.06
CA TYR A 234 15.66 9.65 10.37
C TYR A 234 16.90 9.89 11.22
N HIS A 235 16.73 10.45 12.40
CA HIS A 235 17.80 10.64 13.37
C HIS A 235 17.47 9.85 14.64
N PRO A 236 18.22 8.79 14.96
CA PRO A 236 17.95 8.00 16.17
C PRO A 236 17.98 8.88 17.43
N MET A 237 17.04 8.62 18.34
CA MET A 237 17.02 9.31 19.64
C MET A 237 18.09 8.77 20.57
N ASP A 238 18.40 7.46 20.46
CA ASP A 238 19.52 6.85 21.15
C ASP A 238 20.81 7.05 20.33
N LYS A 239 21.86 7.54 21.00
CA LYS A 239 23.15 7.78 20.37
C LYS A 239 23.89 6.48 20.00
N ASP A 240 23.56 5.39 20.66
CA ASP A 240 24.15 4.07 20.42
C ASP A 240 23.62 3.41 19.15
N ASP A 241 22.50 3.89 18.60
CA ASP A 241 21.88 3.39 17.35
C ASP A 241 22.54 3.95 16.07
N GLY A 242 23.65 4.64 16.22
CA GLY A 242 24.47 5.14 15.11
C GLY A 242 24.02 6.48 14.56
N GLY A 243 24.43 6.77 13.31
CA GLY A 243 24.13 8.04 12.64
C GLY A 243 22.78 8.06 11.94
N GLY A 244 22.28 9.26 11.68
CA GLY A 244 21.02 9.42 10.93
C GLY A 244 21.12 8.87 9.51
N LYS A 245 19.98 8.39 9.00
CA LYS A 245 19.85 7.78 7.67
C LYS A 245 18.74 8.45 6.86
N VAL A 246 18.84 8.31 5.54
CA VAL A 246 17.90 8.94 4.58
C VAL A 246 17.25 7.85 3.74
N THR A 247 15.95 8.00 3.48
CA THR A 247 15.25 7.34 2.37
C THR A 247 14.77 8.39 1.39
N ALA A 248 14.94 8.17 0.07
CA ALA A 248 14.55 9.14 -0.95
C ALA A 248 14.11 8.46 -2.24
N THR A 249 13.11 9.03 -2.92
CA THR A 249 12.63 8.56 -4.23
C THR A 249 12.46 9.71 -5.21
N ILE A 250 12.59 9.38 -6.49
CA ILE A 250 12.20 10.23 -7.63
C ILE A 250 11.41 9.38 -8.60
N HIS A 251 10.28 9.92 -9.04
CA HIS A 251 9.34 9.31 -9.97
C HIS A 251 9.09 10.21 -11.17
N TYR A 252 8.97 9.58 -12.34
CA TYR A 252 8.52 10.24 -13.57
C TYR A 252 7.57 9.32 -14.33
N ASP A 253 6.46 9.86 -14.82
CA ASP A 253 5.54 9.14 -15.70
C ASP A 253 5.18 9.97 -16.93
N TYR A 254 4.90 9.28 -18.03
CA TYR A 254 4.46 9.91 -19.25
C TYR A 254 3.43 9.05 -19.99
N THR A 255 2.34 9.68 -20.40
CA THR A 255 1.33 9.02 -21.25
C THR A 255 1.40 9.55 -22.67
N PHE A 256 1.72 8.67 -23.60
CA PHE A 256 1.76 8.97 -25.04
C PHE A 256 0.36 9.10 -25.62
N LYS A 257 0.26 9.77 -26.78
CA LYS A 257 -1.02 9.88 -27.52
C LYS A 257 -1.61 8.54 -27.95
N SER A 258 -0.80 7.50 -28.00
CA SER A 258 -1.17 6.12 -28.29
C SER A 258 -1.79 5.38 -27.11
N SER A 259 -2.05 6.02 -25.98
CA SER A 259 -2.41 5.43 -24.68
C SER A 259 -1.33 4.59 -24.00
N LEU A 260 -0.11 4.51 -24.58
CA LEU A 260 1.01 3.91 -23.85
C LEU A 260 1.39 4.82 -22.69
N ASN A 261 1.27 4.31 -21.48
CA ASN A 261 1.77 4.93 -20.26
C ASN A 261 3.09 4.27 -19.86
N VAL A 262 4.11 5.06 -19.55
CA VAL A 262 5.40 4.58 -19.02
C VAL A 262 5.68 5.28 -17.70
N GLN A 263 6.29 4.54 -16.77
CA GLN A 263 6.65 5.03 -15.45
C GLN A 263 8.07 4.57 -15.12
N PHE A 264 8.77 5.43 -14.39
CA PHE A 264 10.11 5.15 -13.90
C PHE A 264 10.25 5.73 -12.50
N GLU A 265 10.81 4.94 -11.58
CA GLU A 265 11.05 5.36 -10.21
C GLU A 265 12.38 4.80 -9.70
N THR A 266 13.08 5.57 -8.87
CA THR A 266 14.29 5.14 -8.20
C THR A 266 14.17 5.36 -6.70
N LEU A 267 14.70 4.42 -5.91
CA LEU A 267 14.79 4.51 -4.46
C LEU A 267 16.27 4.52 -4.05
N TYR A 268 16.59 5.43 -3.14
CA TYR A 268 17.74 5.32 -2.24
C TYR A 268 17.23 5.03 -0.84
N ASN A 269 17.64 3.88 -0.28
CA ASN A 269 17.30 3.44 1.06
C ASN A 269 18.54 3.34 1.93
N GLY A 270 18.79 4.36 2.78
CA GLY A 270 19.93 4.36 3.69
C GLY A 270 19.91 3.27 4.77
N PHE A 271 18.79 2.55 4.93
CA PHE A 271 18.66 1.39 5.81
C PHE A 271 18.89 0.07 5.08
N GLY A 272 18.90 0.08 3.75
CA GLY A 272 19.14 -1.12 2.94
C GLY A 272 20.52 -1.73 3.19
N ALA A 273 20.64 -3.03 3.02
CA ALA A 273 21.89 -3.76 3.19
C ALA A 273 22.85 -3.49 2.03
N ASP A 274 24.15 -3.50 2.32
CA ASP A 274 25.21 -3.45 1.30
C ASP A 274 25.34 -4.80 0.56
N ASN A 275 25.05 -5.90 1.29
CA ASN A 275 24.97 -7.26 0.77
C ASN A 275 23.68 -7.87 1.30
N PHE A 276 22.78 -8.19 0.42
CA PHE A 276 21.52 -8.84 0.79
C PHE A 276 21.79 -10.35 1.00
N SER A 277 21.55 -10.82 2.21
CA SER A 277 21.84 -12.22 2.61
C SER A 277 20.59 -12.99 3.05
N SER A 278 19.44 -12.37 2.96
CA SER A 278 18.16 -12.99 3.33
C SER A 278 17.50 -13.59 2.09
N GLY A 279 16.85 -14.72 2.24
CA GLY A 279 16.17 -15.39 1.11
C GLY A 279 14.94 -14.63 0.61
N LEU A 280 14.43 -15.06 -0.55
CA LEU A 280 13.24 -14.49 -1.18
C LEU A 280 12.01 -14.49 -0.24
N GLY A 281 11.91 -15.49 0.67
CA GLY A 281 10.87 -15.56 1.68
C GLY A 281 10.86 -14.34 2.59
N ASP A 282 12.01 -13.90 3.07
CA ASP A 282 12.11 -12.73 3.94
C ASP A 282 11.67 -11.45 3.22
N LEU A 283 11.97 -11.33 1.92
CA LEU A 283 11.52 -10.20 1.12
C LEU A 283 9.99 -10.12 1.00
N LEU A 284 9.34 -11.27 0.83
CA LEU A 284 7.89 -11.33 0.61
C LEU A 284 7.08 -11.22 1.91
N PHE A 285 7.66 -11.69 3.03
CA PHE A 285 6.98 -11.75 4.33
C PHE A 285 7.49 -10.73 5.36
N GLN A 286 8.47 -9.88 4.98
CA GLN A 286 9.01 -8.87 5.86
C GLN A 286 8.00 -7.77 6.16
N ASP A 287 7.96 -7.33 7.43
CA ASP A 287 7.16 -6.18 7.82
C ASP A 287 7.72 -4.92 7.17
N LEU A 288 6.93 -4.32 6.30
CA LEU A 288 7.29 -3.07 5.65
C LEU A 288 7.16 -1.90 6.62
N SER A 289 8.15 -1.05 6.59
CA SER A 289 8.16 0.22 7.31
C SER A 289 8.76 1.31 6.42
N PRO A 290 8.57 2.59 6.73
CA PRO A 290 9.20 3.66 5.96
C PRO A 290 10.74 3.63 5.99
N LYS A 291 11.32 2.89 6.95
CA LYS A 291 12.77 2.60 7.01
C LYS A 291 13.17 1.39 6.17
N ASN A 292 12.21 0.52 5.86
CA ASN A 292 12.43 -0.73 5.13
C ASN A 292 11.50 -0.79 3.92
N LEU A 293 11.67 0.14 3.00
CA LEU A 293 10.90 0.21 1.76
C LEU A 293 11.35 -0.80 0.72
N PHE A 294 12.62 -1.21 0.79
CA PHE A 294 13.24 -2.22 -0.06
C PHE A 294 14.52 -2.72 0.61
N PRO A 295 14.88 -4.00 0.46
CA PRO A 295 16.01 -4.58 1.20
C PRO A 295 17.39 -4.02 0.79
N THR A 296 17.54 -3.57 -0.46
CA THR A 296 18.79 -3.02 -0.98
C THR A 296 18.86 -1.50 -0.80
N LYS A 297 20.06 -0.93 -0.88
CA LYS A 297 20.26 0.54 -0.80
C LYS A 297 19.75 1.26 -2.03
N LEU A 298 19.89 0.66 -3.19
CA LEU A 298 19.40 1.21 -4.43
C LEU A 298 18.34 0.27 -5.02
N ALA A 299 17.28 0.83 -5.56
CA ALA A 299 16.32 0.10 -6.35
C ALA A 299 15.81 0.97 -7.50
N ILE A 300 15.53 0.32 -8.62
CA ILE A 300 15.02 0.93 -9.84
C ILE A 300 13.74 0.20 -10.21
N PHE A 301 12.70 0.96 -10.52
CA PHE A 301 11.44 0.45 -11.03
C PHE A 301 11.15 1.07 -12.39
N GLY A 302 10.60 0.25 -13.28
CA GLY A 302 10.05 0.70 -14.56
C GLY A 302 8.77 -0.06 -14.89
N SER A 303 7.78 0.61 -15.44
CA SER A 303 6.59 -0.05 -15.97
C SER A 303 6.10 0.58 -17.27
N GLY A 304 5.43 -0.24 -18.09
CA GLY A 304 4.73 0.18 -19.29
C GLY A 304 3.34 -0.42 -19.34
N GLY A 305 2.31 0.40 -19.57
CA GLY A 305 0.92 -0.03 -19.69
C GLY A 305 0.32 0.47 -21.01
N TYR A 306 -0.43 -0.39 -21.69
CA TYR A 306 -1.05 -0.08 -22.97
C TYR A 306 -2.51 -0.56 -23.00
N ASP A 307 -3.42 0.34 -23.41
CA ASP A 307 -4.82 0.01 -23.63
C ASP A 307 -4.98 -0.52 -25.06
N VAL A 308 -4.99 -1.86 -25.18
CA VAL A 308 -5.19 -2.57 -26.47
C VAL A 308 -6.59 -2.27 -27.02
N SER A 309 -7.56 -2.15 -26.12
CA SER A 309 -8.92 -1.70 -26.38
C SER A 309 -9.46 -0.99 -25.12
N PRO A 310 -10.62 -0.30 -25.21
CA PRO A 310 -11.25 0.30 -24.02
C PRO A 310 -11.56 -0.68 -22.87
N LEU A 311 -11.62 -1.97 -23.18
CA LEU A 311 -11.92 -3.03 -22.20
C LEU A 311 -10.71 -3.89 -21.84
N PHE A 312 -9.60 -3.79 -22.58
CA PHE A 312 -8.45 -4.66 -22.40
C PHE A 312 -7.15 -3.88 -22.28
N ARG A 313 -6.51 -4.01 -21.11
CA ARG A 313 -5.22 -3.39 -20.77
C ARG A 313 -4.14 -4.44 -20.56
N VAL A 314 -2.95 -4.17 -21.05
CA VAL A 314 -1.74 -4.95 -20.82
C VAL A 314 -0.72 -4.06 -20.10
N MET A 315 -0.08 -4.56 -19.05
CA MET A 315 0.98 -3.87 -18.33
C MET A 315 2.16 -4.83 -18.10
N LEU A 316 3.36 -4.29 -18.16
CA LEU A 316 4.59 -4.96 -17.76
C LEU A 316 5.31 -4.06 -16.76
N ALA A 317 5.66 -4.60 -15.60
CA ALA A 317 6.46 -3.93 -14.59
C ALA A 317 7.76 -4.70 -14.34
N GLY A 318 8.82 -3.99 -13.95
CA GLY A 318 10.08 -4.57 -13.57
C GLY A 318 10.74 -3.78 -12.45
N MET A 319 11.49 -4.47 -11.58
CA MET A 319 12.35 -3.87 -10.57
C MET A 319 13.74 -4.49 -10.65
N TYR A 320 14.74 -3.69 -10.28
CA TYR A 320 16.12 -4.13 -10.16
C TYR A 320 16.77 -3.49 -8.94
N GLY A 321 17.40 -4.31 -8.10
CA GLY A 321 18.22 -3.90 -6.94
C GLY A 321 19.64 -4.43 -7.15
N PRO A 322 20.63 -3.53 -7.38
CA PRO A 322 22.00 -3.95 -7.73
C PRO A 322 22.71 -4.74 -6.61
N GLU A 323 22.41 -4.41 -5.36
CA GLU A 323 22.95 -5.17 -4.23
C GLU A 323 22.14 -6.47 -4.08
N GLY A 324 22.75 -7.63 -4.41
CA GLY A 324 22.11 -8.95 -4.41
C GLY A 324 21.41 -9.29 -5.72
N ASN A 325 21.64 -8.52 -6.80
CA ASN A 325 21.09 -8.78 -8.14
C ASN A 325 19.59 -9.08 -8.14
N PHE A 326 18.85 -8.40 -7.23
CA PHE A 326 17.40 -8.59 -7.19
C PHE A 326 16.77 -8.17 -8.52
N MET A 327 15.96 -9.04 -9.08
CA MET A 327 15.19 -8.79 -10.29
C MET A 327 13.73 -9.22 -10.07
N TYR A 328 12.81 -8.38 -10.46
CA TYR A 328 11.37 -8.68 -10.52
C TYR A 328 10.84 -8.34 -11.91
N VAL A 329 9.97 -9.21 -12.44
CA VAL A 329 9.20 -8.96 -13.67
C VAL A 329 7.75 -9.38 -13.42
N GLY A 330 6.80 -8.45 -13.69
CA GLY A 330 5.38 -8.64 -13.43
C GLY A 330 4.49 -8.23 -14.61
N PRO A 331 4.13 -9.15 -15.53
CA PRO A 331 3.08 -8.91 -16.52
C PRO A 331 1.70 -8.91 -15.86
N THR A 332 0.82 -8.00 -16.29
CA THR A 332 -0.58 -7.94 -15.88
C THR A 332 -1.47 -7.73 -17.09
N LEU A 333 -2.52 -8.54 -17.18
CA LEU A 333 -3.58 -8.47 -18.17
C LEU A 333 -4.88 -8.18 -17.48
N THR A 334 -5.59 -7.13 -17.84
CA THR A 334 -6.86 -6.74 -17.23
C THR A 334 -7.95 -6.63 -18.30
N TYR A 335 -9.09 -7.26 -18.06
CA TYR A 335 -10.25 -7.22 -18.93
C TYR A 335 -11.50 -6.79 -18.16
N SER A 336 -12.08 -5.65 -18.55
CA SER A 336 -13.35 -5.16 -18.02
C SER A 336 -14.51 -5.88 -18.72
N ILE A 337 -15.18 -6.77 -17.98
CA ILE A 337 -16.34 -7.52 -18.50
C ILE A 337 -17.55 -6.59 -18.54
N SER A 338 -17.68 -5.73 -17.53
CA SER A 338 -18.69 -4.67 -17.43
C SER A 338 -18.18 -3.58 -16.48
N ASP A 339 -18.94 -2.51 -16.29
CA ASP A 339 -18.59 -1.42 -15.34
C ASP A 339 -18.39 -1.92 -13.90
N ALA A 340 -19.01 -3.05 -13.54
CA ALA A 340 -18.94 -3.64 -12.22
C ALA A 340 -18.05 -4.89 -12.13
N MET A 341 -17.61 -5.46 -13.25
CA MET A 341 -16.93 -6.76 -13.29
C MET A 341 -15.59 -6.70 -14.03
N GLU A 342 -14.55 -7.21 -13.40
CA GLU A 342 -13.19 -7.27 -13.93
C GLU A 342 -12.60 -8.67 -13.81
N LEU A 343 -11.86 -9.10 -14.83
CA LEU A 343 -11.01 -10.28 -14.82
C LEU A 343 -9.55 -9.82 -15.00
N ALA A 344 -8.63 -10.31 -14.17
CA ALA A 344 -7.22 -10.03 -14.30
C ALA A 344 -6.38 -11.31 -14.23
N GLY A 345 -5.36 -11.38 -15.08
CA GLY A 345 -4.28 -12.35 -15.03
C GLY A 345 -2.97 -11.63 -14.68
N ILE A 346 -2.27 -12.08 -13.64
CA ILE A 346 -1.06 -11.44 -13.13
C ILE A 346 0.01 -12.51 -13.00
N GLY A 347 1.18 -12.25 -13.58
CA GLY A 347 2.39 -13.05 -13.40
C GLY A 347 3.39 -12.29 -12.54
N GLN A 348 4.19 -13.00 -11.76
CA GLN A 348 5.31 -12.45 -11.03
C GLN A 348 6.48 -13.43 -11.11
N TYR A 349 7.63 -12.93 -11.44
CA TYR A 349 8.89 -13.64 -11.38
C TYR A 349 9.88 -12.84 -10.56
N TYR A 350 10.55 -13.50 -9.64
CA TYR A 350 11.58 -12.94 -8.78
C TYR A 350 12.85 -13.76 -8.93
N SER A 351 13.97 -13.08 -8.88
CA SER A 351 15.30 -13.71 -8.81
C SER A 351 16.23 -12.81 -7.99
N MET A 352 17.07 -13.43 -7.17
CA MET A 352 18.08 -12.71 -6.38
C MET A 352 19.25 -13.64 -6.07
N ASP A 353 20.42 -13.05 -5.86
CA ASP A 353 21.57 -13.78 -5.34
C ASP A 353 21.39 -13.97 -3.83
N GLU A 354 21.53 -15.20 -3.36
CA GLU A 354 21.61 -15.54 -1.93
C GLU A 354 23.07 -15.61 -1.47
N VAL A 355 23.24 -15.95 -0.20
CA VAL A 355 24.58 -16.17 0.38
C VAL A 355 25.36 -17.21 -0.43
N GLU A 356 26.65 -16.95 -0.61
CA GLU A 356 27.57 -17.86 -1.29
C GLU A 356 27.54 -19.28 -0.69
N ASP A 357 27.63 -20.29 -1.56
CA ASP A 357 27.83 -21.67 -1.15
C ASP A 357 29.23 -21.84 -0.45
N GLN A 358 29.51 -23.04 0.06
CA GLN A 358 30.80 -23.34 0.71
C GLN A 358 32.03 -23.16 -0.22
N ASN A 359 31.81 -22.95 -1.51
CA ASN A 359 32.86 -22.76 -2.54
C ASN A 359 32.95 -21.28 -2.99
N GLY A 360 32.13 -20.37 -2.42
CA GLY A 360 32.10 -18.97 -2.77
C GLY A 360 31.31 -18.64 -4.05
N ASN A 361 30.43 -19.55 -4.52
CA ASN A 361 29.54 -19.25 -5.63
C ASN A 361 28.22 -18.70 -5.11
N PRO A 362 27.65 -17.65 -5.74
CA PRO A 362 26.35 -17.16 -5.35
C PRO A 362 25.28 -18.24 -5.59
N LEU A 363 24.48 -18.53 -4.57
CA LEU A 363 23.24 -19.27 -4.72
C LEU A 363 22.19 -18.32 -5.26
N VAL A 364 21.48 -18.69 -6.30
CA VAL A 364 20.42 -17.90 -6.89
C VAL A 364 19.07 -18.45 -6.43
N SER A 365 18.32 -17.64 -5.68
CA SER A 365 16.94 -17.95 -5.36
C SER A 365 16.01 -17.34 -6.40
N SER A 366 15.01 -18.09 -6.84
CA SER A 366 14.01 -17.58 -7.76
C SER A 366 12.62 -18.12 -7.41
N GLY A 367 11.61 -17.32 -7.69
CA GLY A 367 10.22 -17.70 -7.47
C GLY A 367 9.32 -17.21 -8.59
N THR A 368 8.23 -17.92 -8.80
CA THR A 368 7.19 -17.56 -9.78
C THR A 368 5.84 -17.64 -9.12
N ALA A 369 4.99 -16.64 -9.38
CA ALA A 369 3.60 -16.68 -8.96
C ALA A 369 2.69 -16.26 -10.13
N ILE A 370 1.56 -16.96 -10.25
CA ILE A 370 0.52 -16.68 -11.25
C ILE A 370 -0.79 -16.52 -10.50
N PHE A 371 -1.50 -15.43 -10.80
CA PHE A 371 -2.77 -15.10 -10.18
C PHE A 371 -3.83 -14.93 -11.27
N VAL A 372 -5.00 -15.49 -11.03
CA VAL A 372 -6.21 -15.22 -11.81
C VAL A 372 -7.25 -14.66 -10.87
N ARG A 373 -7.66 -13.41 -11.09
CA ARG A 373 -8.58 -12.67 -10.22
C ARG A 373 -9.85 -12.28 -10.97
N PHE A 374 -10.98 -12.58 -10.38
CA PHE A 374 -12.28 -12.04 -10.76
C PHE A 374 -12.78 -11.10 -9.65
N LYS A 375 -13.24 -9.91 -9.99
CA LYS A 375 -13.80 -8.92 -9.07
C LYS A 375 -15.17 -8.47 -9.55
N TRP A 376 -16.10 -8.37 -8.61
CA TRP A 376 -17.42 -7.77 -8.80
C TRP A 376 -17.65 -6.70 -7.73
N SER A 377 -17.88 -5.46 -8.15
CA SER A 377 -18.13 -4.28 -7.31
C SER A 377 -19.60 -3.89 -7.31
N PHE A 378 -20.12 -3.39 -6.18
CA PHE A 378 -21.53 -2.98 -6.01
C PHE A 378 -21.65 -1.76 -5.11
#